data_159a30a46768d564ed351e5fe7d95ea6
#
_entry.id   159a30a46768d564ed351e5fe7d95ea6
#
_cell.length_a   1.000
_cell.length_b   1.000
_cell.length_c   1.000
_cell.angle_alpha   90.00
_cell.angle_beta   90.00
_cell.angle_gamma   90.00
#
_symmetry.space_group_name_H-M   'P 1'
#
loop_
_entity.id
_entity.type
_entity.pdbx_description
1 polymer ?
#
loop_
_entity_poly.entity_id
_entity_poly.type
_entity_poly.pdbx_seq_one_letter_code
_entity_poly.pdbx_strand_id
1 'polypeptide(L)'
;QSMTLLNQALALSTPNAYNPFCGGHGCSDESAFTIDIFRENTTNLFLVDFKLSNNNVFEMPAGPVGALIGFESREEEYTDGRDPRIDGTIPYVVPTGPKAGLTFPLISDVVNSSATPASSGSRTTSSFFGELQIPILETVDAQLAVRYEDSDDYGDATVGKFAVGWQPLDQVKLRYSASETFRAPALILVNEGFLGRSTTTNDALLEYATGIDYDTYSMQRVTEGNP
;
A
#
# COMPACT_ATOMS: atom_id res chain seq x y z
N GLN A 1 -13.95 -10.27 -17.77
CA GLN A 1 -14.32 -11.52 -18.45
C GLN A 1 -13.98 -12.71 -17.57
N SER A 2 -14.88 -13.70 -17.46
CA SER A 2 -14.61 -14.96 -16.76
C SER A 2 -13.89 -15.93 -17.67
N MET A 3 -12.78 -16.50 -17.21
CA MET A 3 -12.02 -17.57 -17.92
C MET A 3 -12.86 -18.80 -18.10
N THR A 4 -13.63 -19.22 -17.08
CA THR A 4 -14.52 -20.38 -17.14
C THR A 4 -15.62 -20.20 -18.17
N LEU A 5 -16.33 -19.10 -18.13
CA LEU A 5 -17.42 -18.81 -19.09
C LEU A 5 -16.89 -18.63 -20.52
N LEU A 6 -15.75 -17.98 -20.69
CA LEU A 6 -15.10 -17.85 -22.00
C LEU A 6 -14.76 -19.21 -22.60
N ASN A 7 -14.17 -20.12 -21.81
CA ASN A 7 -13.87 -21.48 -22.30
C ASN A 7 -15.13 -22.27 -22.62
N GLN A 8 -16.21 -22.09 -21.86
CA GLN A 8 -17.51 -22.69 -22.17
C GLN A 8 -18.08 -22.16 -23.49
N ALA A 9 -18.02 -20.84 -23.73
CA ALA A 9 -18.47 -20.20 -24.96
C ALA A 9 -17.66 -20.66 -26.19
N LEU A 10 -16.34 -20.83 -26.03
CA LEU A 10 -15.47 -21.35 -27.08
C LEU A 10 -15.71 -22.84 -27.39
N ALA A 11 -16.13 -23.63 -26.41
CA ALA A 11 -16.37 -25.07 -26.54
C ALA A 11 -17.72 -25.42 -27.19
N LEU A 12 -18.61 -24.45 -27.37
CA LEU A 12 -19.91 -24.68 -28.01
C LEU A 12 -19.72 -25.07 -29.48
N SER A 13 -20.48 -26.09 -29.91
CA SER A 13 -20.52 -26.53 -31.33
C SER A 13 -21.78 -26.07 -32.04
N THR A 14 -22.38 -24.97 -31.61
CA THR A 14 -23.64 -24.41 -32.13
C THR A 14 -23.37 -23.12 -32.93
N PRO A 15 -24.31 -22.65 -33.74
CA PRO A 15 -24.16 -21.36 -34.43
C PRO A 15 -23.96 -20.17 -33.50
N ASN A 16 -24.29 -20.28 -32.22
CA ASN A 16 -24.11 -19.27 -31.18
C ASN A 16 -22.74 -19.41 -30.45
N ALA A 17 -21.85 -20.27 -30.90
CA ALA A 17 -20.52 -20.39 -30.36
C ALA A 17 -19.77 -19.07 -30.51
N TYR A 18 -19.01 -18.68 -29.52
CA TYR A 18 -18.15 -17.51 -29.59
C TYR A 18 -17.05 -17.76 -30.64
N ASN A 19 -16.93 -16.87 -31.60
CA ASN A 19 -15.90 -16.91 -32.63
C ASN A 19 -14.90 -15.75 -32.46
N PRO A 20 -13.72 -16.00 -31.90
CA PRO A 20 -12.70 -14.96 -31.68
C PRO A 20 -12.13 -14.38 -32.98
N PHE A 21 -12.33 -15.05 -34.13
CA PHE A 21 -11.78 -14.65 -35.42
C PHE A 21 -12.76 -13.87 -36.28
N CYS A 22 -13.90 -13.52 -35.74
CA CYS A 22 -14.95 -12.90 -36.54
C CYS A 22 -14.76 -11.40 -36.88
N GLY A 23 -13.70 -10.79 -36.42
CA GLY A 23 -13.19 -9.53 -36.98
C GLY A 23 -13.96 -8.24 -36.71
N GLY A 24 -14.94 -8.22 -35.82
CA GLY A 24 -15.65 -6.98 -35.50
C GLY A 24 -16.72 -7.11 -34.45
N HIS A 25 -17.14 -5.96 -33.92
CA HIS A 25 -18.25 -5.90 -32.96
C HIS A 25 -19.54 -6.45 -33.58
N GLY A 26 -20.21 -7.32 -32.86
CA GLY A 26 -21.55 -7.80 -33.19
C GLY A 26 -21.64 -9.10 -33.97
N CYS A 27 -20.54 -9.78 -34.25
CA CYS A 27 -20.57 -11.09 -34.88
C CYS A 27 -20.47 -12.26 -33.87
N SER A 28 -20.22 -12.00 -32.61
CA SER A 28 -20.32 -12.98 -31.50
C SER A 28 -20.84 -12.26 -30.25
N ASP A 29 -21.63 -12.99 -29.47
CA ASP A 29 -22.16 -12.48 -28.22
C ASP A 29 -21.14 -12.60 -27.09
N GLU A 30 -20.55 -11.48 -26.67
CA GLU A 30 -19.61 -11.41 -25.58
C GLU A 30 -20.28 -11.37 -24.20
N SER A 31 -21.60 -11.19 -24.14
CA SER A 31 -22.35 -11.11 -22.89
C SER A 31 -22.32 -12.43 -22.11
N ALA A 32 -22.15 -13.56 -22.82
CA ALA A 32 -22.08 -14.89 -22.23
C ALA A 32 -20.92 -15.07 -21.22
N PHE A 33 -19.83 -14.32 -21.36
CA PHE A 33 -18.65 -14.42 -20.49
C PHE A 33 -18.20 -13.09 -19.91
N THR A 34 -18.92 -12.01 -20.18
CA THR A 34 -18.72 -10.73 -19.51
C THR A 34 -19.35 -10.77 -18.13
N ILE A 35 -18.60 -10.40 -17.12
CA ILE A 35 -19.04 -10.41 -15.72
C ILE A 35 -18.69 -9.08 -15.07
N ASP A 36 -19.50 -8.68 -14.13
CA ASP A 36 -19.15 -7.60 -13.20
C ASP A 36 -18.39 -8.19 -12.03
N ILE A 37 -17.33 -7.50 -11.65
CA ILE A 37 -16.52 -7.81 -10.47
C ILE A 37 -16.46 -6.58 -9.59
N PHE A 38 -16.35 -6.78 -8.29
CA PHE A 38 -16.26 -5.69 -7.34
C PHE A 38 -14.95 -5.74 -6.52
N ARG A 39 -14.54 -4.60 -6.05
CA ARG A 39 -13.55 -4.40 -5.00
C ARG A 39 -14.04 -3.27 -4.11
N GLU A 40 -14.11 -3.52 -2.83
CA GLU A 40 -14.57 -2.56 -1.83
C GLU A 40 -13.46 -2.30 -0.82
N ASN A 41 -13.00 -1.06 -0.78
CA ASN A 41 -11.98 -0.63 0.17
C ASN A 41 -12.60 0.31 1.19
N THR A 42 -12.46 -0.05 2.45
CA THR A 42 -12.89 0.79 3.57
C THR A 42 -11.68 1.14 4.41
N THR A 43 -11.55 2.40 4.77
CA THR A 43 -10.53 2.88 5.70
C THR A 43 -11.20 3.72 6.76
N ASN A 44 -10.96 3.40 8.03
CA ASN A 44 -11.43 4.15 9.18
C ASN A 44 -10.23 4.74 9.91
N LEU A 45 -10.38 5.98 10.37
CA LEU A 45 -9.41 6.66 11.23
C LEU A 45 -10.15 7.27 12.40
N PHE A 46 -9.76 6.86 13.60
CA PHE A 46 -10.16 7.51 14.84
C PHE A 46 -8.94 8.15 15.48
N LEU A 47 -9.04 9.44 15.78
CA LEU A 47 -7.94 10.22 16.33
C LEU A 47 -8.42 11.08 17.49
N VAL A 48 -7.69 11.02 18.59
CA VAL A 48 -7.84 11.91 19.74
C VAL A 48 -6.51 12.58 20.02
N ASP A 49 -6.50 13.90 20.08
CA ASP A 49 -5.31 14.64 20.46
C ASP A 49 -5.60 15.63 21.61
N PHE A 50 -4.57 15.86 22.40
CA PHE A 50 -4.55 16.85 23.44
C PHE A 50 -3.25 17.65 23.36
N LYS A 51 -3.37 18.98 23.41
CA LYS A 51 -2.23 19.91 23.38
C LYS A 51 -2.38 20.96 24.46
N LEU A 52 -1.30 21.17 25.19
CA LEU A 52 -1.19 22.25 26.16
C LEU A 52 -0.01 23.13 25.80
N SER A 53 -0.24 24.42 25.64
CA SER A 53 0.81 25.37 25.31
C SER A 53 0.79 26.57 26.25
N ASN A 54 1.99 27.07 26.54
CA ASN A 54 2.17 28.31 27.27
C ASN A 54 3.33 29.09 26.61
N ASN A 55 3.08 30.30 26.21
CA ASN A 55 4.05 31.17 25.54
C ASN A 55 5.07 31.81 26.49
N ASN A 56 4.88 31.64 27.79
CA ASN A 56 5.77 32.18 28.83
C ASN A 56 5.85 31.17 29.99
N VAL A 57 6.63 30.11 29.84
CA VAL A 57 6.91 29.15 30.92
C VAL A 57 8.12 29.57 31.75
N PHE A 58 8.99 30.40 31.15
CA PHE A 58 10.20 30.90 31.79
C PHE A 58 10.64 32.20 31.06
N GLU A 59 11.03 33.24 31.83
CA GLU A 59 11.52 34.49 31.30
C GLU A 59 13.04 34.45 31.11
N MET A 60 13.51 34.72 29.90
CA MET A 60 14.93 34.89 29.57
C MET A 60 15.20 36.39 29.29
N PRO A 61 16.46 36.85 29.35
CA PRO A 61 16.79 38.24 29.04
C PRO A 61 16.35 38.69 27.65
N ALA A 62 16.24 37.78 26.70
CA ALA A 62 15.81 38.04 25.32
C ALA A 62 14.30 37.84 25.09
N GLY A 63 13.55 37.49 26.11
CA GLY A 63 12.12 37.30 26.05
C GLY A 63 11.62 35.98 26.67
N PRO A 64 10.32 35.74 26.63
CA PRO A 64 9.71 34.55 27.22
C PRO A 64 9.99 33.28 26.40
N VAL A 65 10.24 32.17 27.10
CA VAL A 65 10.30 30.83 26.51
C VAL A 65 8.91 30.28 26.39
N GLY A 66 8.52 29.91 25.16
CA GLY A 66 7.28 29.20 24.87
C GLY A 66 7.51 27.68 24.94
N ALA A 67 6.51 26.96 25.47
CA ALA A 67 6.50 25.50 25.48
C ALA A 67 5.15 24.95 25.03
N LEU A 68 5.20 23.78 24.39
CA LEU A 68 4.04 22.97 24.02
C LEU A 68 4.34 21.53 24.39
N ILE A 69 3.36 20.85 24.99
CA ILE A 69 3.35 19.42 25.17
C ILE A 69 2.06 18.85 24.61
N GLY A 70 2.09 17.66 24.11
CA GLY A 70 0.90 17.02 23.57
C GLY A 70 0.93 15.52 23.62
N PHE A 71 -0.25 14.97 23.51
CA PHE A 71 -0.52 13.54 23.39
C PHE A 71 -1.47 13.33 22.22
N GLU A 72 -1.25 12.26 21.45
CA GLU A 72 -2.12 11.83 20.38
C GLU A 72 -2.31 10.32 20.46
N SER A 73 -3.53 9.86 20.29
CA SER A 73 -3.86 8.45 20.09
C SER A 73 -4.62 8.30 18.79
N ARG A 74 -4.14 7.42 17.93
CA ARG A 74 -4.67 7.20 16.59
C ARG A 74 -4.92 5.72 16.39
N GLU A 75 -6.11 5.38 15.93
CA GLU A 75 -6.49 4.05 15.50
C GLU A 75 -6.82 4.09 14.00
N GLU A 76 -6.12 3.28 13.24
CA GLU A 76 -6.28 3.12 11.80
C GLU A 76 -6.76 1.71 11.50
N GLU A 77 -7.80 1.59 10.70
CA GLU A 77 -8.31 0.31 10.22
C GLU A 77 -8.46 0.36 8.71
N TYR A 78 -8.19 -0.76 8.06
CA TYR A 78 -8.52 -0.91 6.65
C TYR A 78 -9.10 -2.30 6.38
N THR A 79 -9.93 -2.36 5.33
CA THR A 79 -10.44 -3.60 4.75
C THR A 79 -10.39 -3.47 3.23
N ASP A 80 -9.79 -4.44 2.56
CA ASP A 80 -9.79 -4.59 1.10
C ASP A 80 -10.58 -5.85 0.75
N GLY A 81 -11.89 -5.68 0.56
CA GLY A 81 -12.81 -6.73 0.14
C GLY A 81 -12.77 -6.92 -1.37
N ARG A 82 -12.74 -8.17 -1.82
CA ARG A 82 -12.63 -8.51 -3.24
C ARG A 82 -13.68 -9.55 -3.64
N ASP A 83 -14.10 -9.48 -4.89
CA ASP A 83 -14.97 -10.50 -5.48
C ASP A 83 -14.29 -11.88 -5.40
N PRO A 84 -15.04 -12.96 -5.03
CA PRO A 84 -14.51 -14.31 -4.93
C PRO A 84 -13.80 -14.84 -6.17
N ARG A 85 -14.08 -14.26 -7.33
CA ARG A 85 -13.44 -14.62 -8.60
C ARG A 85 -12.05 -14.02 -8.78
N ILE A 86 -11.71 -12.98 -7.98
CA ILE A 86 -10.41 -12.33 -8.00
C ILE A 86 -9.62 -12.52 -6.70
N ASP A 87 -10.24 -13.01 -5.62
CA ASP A 87 -9.55 -13.29 -4.36
C ASP A 87 -8.98 -14.73 -4.27
N GLY A 88 -9.32 -15.58 -5.23
CA GLY A 88 -8.90 -16.98 -5.28
C GLY A 88 -9.89 -17.97 -4.63
N THR A 89 -11.00 -17.49 -4.05
CA THR A 89 -12.05 -18.35 -3.48
C THR A 89 -12.72 -19.19 -4.57
N ILE A 90 -12.94 -18.61 -5.75
CA ILE A 90 -13.41 -19.32 -6.95
C ILE A 90 -12.23 -19.47 -7.92
N PRO A 91 -11.51 -20.59 -7.88
CA PRO A 91 -10.34 -20.78 -8.73
C PRO A 91 -10.74 -21.11 -10.16
N TYR A 92 -9.89 -20.72 -11.10
CA TYR A 92 -9.99 -21.20 -12.47
C TYR A 92 -9.61 -22.69 -12.53
N VAL A 93 -10.48 -23.48 -13.15
CA VAL A 93 -10.22 -24.91 -13.41
C VAL A 93 -9.95 -25.10 -14.90
N VAL A 94 -8.80 -25.67 -15.26
CA VAL A 94 -8.44 -25.94 -16.65
C VAL A 94 -9.45 -26.91 -17.27
N PRO A 95 -10.22 -26.52 -18.31
CA PRO A 95 -11.31 -27.35 -18.79
C PRO A 95 -10.88 -28.49 -19.71
N THR A 96 -9.74 -28.34 -20.42
CA THR A 96 -9.32 -29.28 -21.46
C THR A 96 -7.79 -29.40 -21.54
N GLY A 97 -7.32 -30.42 -22.26
CA GLY A 97 -5.89 -30.66 -22.50
C GLY A 97 -5.20 -31.48 -21.40
N PRO A 98 -3.85 -31.61 -21.46
CA PRO A 98 -3.08 -32.44 -20.51
C PRO A 98 -3.20 -31.99 -19.03
N LYS A 99 -3.64 -30.78 -18.80
CA LYS A 99 -3.83 -30.17 -17.46
C LYS A 99 -5.28 -30.04 -17.06
N ALA A 100 -6.21 -30.68 -17.77
CA ALA A 100 -7.65 -30.61 -17.47
C ALA A 100 -7.94 -31.05 -16.03
N GLY A 101 -8.78 -30.33 -15.36
CA GLY A 101 -9.16 -30.57 -13.96
C GLY A 101 -8.18 -30.02 -12.92
N LEU A 102 -7.03 -29.46 -13.35
CA LEU A 102 -6.11 -28.82 -12.40
C LEU A 102 -6.60 -27.41 -12.09
N THR A 103 -6.47 -27.06 -10.82
CA THR A 103 -6.56 -25.69 -10.33
C THR A 103 -5.16 -25.15 -10.09
N PHE A 104 -4.95 -23.88 -10.40
CA PHE A 104 -3.70 -23.21 -10.05
C PHE A 104 -4.00 -22.23 -8.93
N PRO A 105 -3.37 -22.40 -7.74
CA PRO A 105 -3.40 -21.36 -6.73
C PRO A 105 -2.89 -20.07 -7.36
N LEU A 106 -3.47 -18.94 -7.02
CA LEU A 106 -3.08 -17.61 -7.52
C LEU A 106 -3.49 -17.29 -8.98
N ILE A 107 -4.23 -18.17 -9.65
CA ILE A 107 -4.91 -17.82 -10.89
C ILE A 107 -6.39 -17.58 -10.59
N SER A 108 -6.85 -16.35 -10.86
CA SER A 108 -8.26 -16.00 -10.74
C SER A 108 -9.07 -16.50 -11.95
N ASP A 109 -10.38 -16.62 -11.79
CA ASP A 109 -11.28 -16.87 -12.93
C ASP A 109 -11.44 -15.65 -13.85
N VAL A 110 -10.74 -14.56 -13.59
CA VAL A 110 -10.83 -13.33 -14.38
C VAL A 110 -9.64 -13.22 -15.32
N VAL A 111 -9.92 -13.01 -16.60
CA VAL A 111 -8.89 -12.86 -17.65
C VAL A 111 -7.92 -11.74 -17.30
N ASN A 112 -6.62 -12.03 -17.40
CA ASN A 112 -5.53 -11.10 -17.07
C ASN A 112 -5.49 -10.63 -15.61
N SER A 113 -6.08 -11.38 -14.69
CA SER A 113 -6.02 -11.09 -13.27
C SER A 113 -5.33 -12.21 -12.51
N SER A 114 -4.47 -11.86 -11.57
CA SER A 114 -3.94 -12.80 -10.58
C SER A 114 -4.87 -12.83 -9.38
N ALA A 115 -5.03 -14.00 -8.76
CA ALA A 115 -5.74 -14.09 -7.50
C ALA A 115 -4.98 -13.28 -6.43
N THR A 116 -5.70 -12.38 -5.79
CA THR A 116 -5.17 -11.59 -4.67
C THR A 116 -6.19 -11.65 -3.54
N PRO A 117 -5.87 -12.31 -2.43
CA PRO A 117 -6.78 -12.45 -1.30
C PRO A 117 -7.27 -11.11 -0.76
N ALA A 118 -8.46 -11.10 -0.20
CA ALA A 118 -8.93 -10.00 0.61
C ALA A 118 -8.00 -9.82 1.82
N SER A 119 -7.81 -8.59 2.25
CA SER A 119 -6.96 -8.28 3.39
C SER A 119 -7.60 -7.24 4.30
N SER A 120 -7.26 -7.28 5.57
CA SER A 120 -7.69 -6.30 6.55
C SER A 120 -6.62 -6.17 7.63
N GLY A 121 -6.60 -5.03 8.29
CA GLY A 121 -5.69 -4.81 9.40
C GLY A 121 -6.06 -3.57 10.18
N SER A 122 -5.53 -3.49 11.38
CA SER A 122 -5.66 -2.33 12.27
C SER A 122 -4.33 -2.00 12.89
N ARG A 123 -4.19 -0.75 13.30
CA ARG A 123 -3.01 -0.23 14.00
C ARG A 123 -3.43 0.80 14.99
N THR A 124 -2.91 0.69 16.21
CA THR A 124 -3.04 1.70 17.23
C THR A 124 -1.68 2.35 17.48
N THR A 125 -1.62 3.67 17.40
CA THR A 125 -0.40 4.44 17.66
C THR A 125 -0.68 5.49 18.72
N SER A 126 0.14 5.50 19.76
CA SER A 126 0.15 6.52 20.82
C SER A 126 1.41 7.37 20.70
N SER A 127 1.26 8.69 20.76
CA SER A 127 2.38 9.62 20.61
C SER A 127 2.40 10.65 21.71
N PHE A 128 3.60 10.94 22.19
CA PHE A 128 3.88 12.07 23.09
C PHE A 128 4.84 13.02 22.39
N PHE A 129 4.57 14.29 22.44
CA PHE A 129 5.44 15.27 21.82
C PHE A 129 5.58 16.54 22.66
N GLY A 130 6.71 17.19 22.47
CA GLY A 130 7.01 18.46 23.13
C GLY A 130 7.78 19.38 22.21
N GLU A 131 7.57 20.68 22.37
CA GLU A 131 8.23 21.72 21.62
C GLU A 131 8.59 22.88 22.56
N LEU A 132 9.77 23.44 22.35
CA LEU A 132 10.26 24.65 23.02
C LEU A 132 10.63 25.70 21.97
N GLN A 133 10.16 26.92 22.20
CA GLN A 133 10.59 28.12 21.48
C GLN A 133 11.40 28.97 22.41
N ILE A 134 12.68 29.18 22.10
CA ILE A 134 13.66 29.78 23.01
C ILE A 134 14.25 31.02 22.36
N PRO A 135 13.95 32.23 22.86
CA PRO A 135 14.63 33.41 22.45
C PRO A 135 16.01 33.49 23.14
N ILE A 136 17.10 33.18 22.37
CA ILE A 136 18.46 33.16 22.91
C ILE A 136 19.02 34.58 23.04
N LEU A 137 18.82 35.39 22.00
CA LEU A 137 19.15 36.81 21.92
C LEU A 137 18.01 37.55 21.25
N GLU A 138 17.97 38.87 21.33
CA GLU A 138 16.95 39.68 20.64
C GLU A 138 16.87 39.40 19.13
N THR A 139 18.02 38.94 18.53
CA THR A 139 18.12 38.68 17.11
C THR A 139 18.22 37.16 16.81
N VAL A 140 18.22 36.30 17.83
CA VAL A 140 18.44 34.84 17.67
C VAL A 140 17.38 34.06 18.42
N ASP A 141 16.63 33.27 17.71
CA ASP A 141 15.65 32.32 18.25
C ASP A 141 16.04 30.85 17.95
N ALA A 142 15.71 29.96 18.85
CA ALA A 142 15.86 28.53 18.64
C ALA A 142 14.53 27.79 18.88
N GLN A 143 14.32 26.71 18.15
CA GLN A 143 13.20 25.80 18.30
C GLN A 143 13.74 24.39 18.49
N LEU A 144 13.27 23.70 19.54
CA LEU A 144 13.52 22.31 19.81
C LEU A 144 12.20 21.56 19.83
N ALA A 145 12.12 20.42 19.18
CA ALA A 145 10.96 19.56 19.27
C ALA A 145 11.37 18.10 19.31
N VAL A 146 10.61 17.30 20.03
CA VAL A 146 10.77 15.85 20.13
C VAL A 146 9.40 15.21 20.06
N ARG A 147 9.30 14.09 19.36
CA ARG A 147 8.11 13.23 19.32
C ARG A 147 8.54 11.79 19.55
N TYR A 148 7.87 11.14 20.47
CA TYR A 148 7.95 9.72 20.71
C TYR A 148 6.63 9.08 20.25
N GLU A 149 6.71 8.03 19.50
CA GLU A 149 5.57 7.23 19.05
C GLU A 149 5.77 5.78 19.49
N ASP A 150 4.68 5.15 19.93
CA ASP A 150 4.59 3.73 20.26
C ASP A 150 3.41 3.14 19.49
N SER A 151 3.66 2.07 18.77
CA SER A 151 2.68 1.41 17.91
C SER A 151 2.70 -0.10 18.15
N ASP A 152 1.52 -0.70 18.10
CA ASP A 152 1.32 -2.15 18.19
C ASP A 152 1.85 -2.93 16.97
N ASP A 153 2.18 -2.23 15.88
CA ASP A 153 2.55 -2.81 14.59
C ASP A 153 4.07 -2.72 14.34
N TYR A 154 4.67 -1.53 14.49
CA TYR A 154 6.09 -1.30 14.16
C TYR A 154 6.98 -0.99 15.38
N GLY A 155 6.42 -1.05 16.60
CA GLY A 155 7.12 -0.71 17.83
C GLY A 155 7.25 0.79 18.04
N ASP A 156 8.35 1.23 18.64
CA ASP A 156 8.58 2.62 19.01
C ASP A 156 9.50 3.35 18.06
N ALA A 157 9.28 4.66 17.95
CA ALA A 157 10.12 5.57 17.21
C ALA A 157 10.24 6.92 17.93
N THR A 158 11.44 7.47 17.96
CA THR A 158 11.68 8.82 18.49
C THR A 158 12.30 9.68 17.42
N VAL A 159 11.76 10.85 17.18
CA VAL A 159 12.28 11.82 16.22
C VAL A 159 12.45 13.19 16.86
N GLY A 160 13.49 13.89 16.45
CA GLY A 160 13.83 15.19 16.95
C GLY A 160 13.94 16.26 15.86
N LYS A 161 13.72 17.50 16.25
CA LYS A 161 13.92 18.68 15.40
C LYS A 161 14.64 19.76 16.17
N PHE A 162 15.59 20.38 15.49
CA PHE A 162 16.28 21.59 15.94
C PHE A 162 16.22 22.64 14.85
N ALA A 163 15.93 23.87 15.21
CA ALA A 163 16.01 24.99 14.29
C ALA A 163 16.56 26.22 15.00
N VAL A 164 17.29 27.06 14.26
CA VAL A 164 17.79 28.35 14.72
C VAL A 164 17.44 29.41 13.69
N GLY A 165 16.86 30.49 14.14
CA GLY A 165 16.63 31.72 13.39
C GLY A 165 17.62 32.78 13.83
N TRP A 166 18.23 33.50 12.88
CA TRP A 166 19.10 34.65 13.14
C TRP A 166 18.68 35.82 12.25
N GLN A 167 18.39 36.94 12.87
CA GLN A 167 17.99 38.18 12.20
C GLN A 167 19.06 39.27 12.43
N PRO A 168 20.17 39.23 11.64
CA PRO A 168 21.23 40.25 11.81
C PRO A 168 20.82 41.66 11.46
N LEU A 169 19.79 41.83 10.62
CA LEU A 169 19.22 43.09 10.18
C LEU A 169 17.71 42.98 10.13
N ASP A 170 16.97 44.07 10.29
CA ASP A 170 15.51 44.07 10.22
C ASP A 170 14.94 43.48 8.91
N GLN A 171 15.72 43.59 7.82
CA GLN A 171 15.32 43.15 6.50
C GLN A 171 15.79 41.72 6.16
N VAL A 172 16.67 41.12 6.97
CA VAL A 172 17.31 39.82 6.67
C VAL A 172 17.13 38.85 7.83
N LYS A 173 16.40 37.73 7.59
CA LYS A 173 16.31 36.62 8.52
C LYS A 173 16.89 35.36 7.87
N LEU A 174 17.85 34.74 8.54
CA LEU A 174 18.43 33.45 8.17
C LEU A 174 17.85 32.37 9.07
N ARG A 175 17.56 31.20 8.53
CA ARG A 175 17.06 30.07 9.29
C ARG A 175 17.79 28.79 8.88
N TYR A 176 18.28 28.06 9.87
CA TYR A 176 18.78 26.72 9.74
C TYR A 176 17.86 25.75 10.49
N SER A 177 17.58 24.58 9.91
CA SER A 177 16.83 23.54 10.60
C SER A 177 17.34 22.15 10.21
N ALA A 178 17.40 21.27 11.21
CA ALA A 178 17.70 19.86 11.05
C ALA A 178 16.62 19.04 11.76
N SER A 179 16.13 17.97 11.14
CA SER A 179 15.14 17.09 11.73
C SER A 179 15.35 15.66 11.28
N GLU A 180 15.08 14.75 12.19
CA GLU A 180 14.91 13.33 11.88
C GLU A 180 13.45 13.08 11.50
N THR A 181 13.25 12.12 10.62
CA THR A 181 11.90 11.71 10.20
C THR A 181 11.79 10.21 10.25
N PHE A 182 10.66 9.72 10.71
CA PHE A 182 10.28 8.32 10.67
C PHE A 182 9.06 8.17 9.76
N ARG A 183 9.02 7.08 9.00
CA ARG A 183 7.86 6.70 8.21
C ARG A 183 7.48 5.27 8.56
N ALA A 184 6.32 5.11 9.19
CA ALA A 184 5.74 3.81 9.43
C ALA A 184 5.48 3.06 8.09
N PRO A 185 5.64 1.73 8.07
CA PRO A 185 5.21 0.91 6.95
C PRO A 185 3.73 1.13 6.68
N ALA A 186 3.32 1.06 5.41
CA ALA A 186 1.90 1.16 5.09
C ALA A 186 1.16 -0.06 5.65
N LEU A 187 0.05 0.18 6.36
CA LEU A 187 -0.72 -0.85 7.05
C LEU A 187 -1.14 -1.99 6.10
N ILE A 188 -1.50 -1.66 4.86
CA ILE A 188 -1.83 -2.65 3.84
C ILE A 188 -0.64 -3.57 3.49
N LEU A 189 0.60 -3.04 3.45
CA LEU A 189 1.79 -3.84 3.11
C LEU A 189 2.18 -4.82 4.21
N VAL A 190 1.90 -4.47 5.47
CA VAL A 190 2.18 -5.33 6.63
C VAL A 190 1.19 -6.47 6.72
N ASN A 191 -0.08 -6.21 6.38
CA ASN A 191 -1.18 -7.17 6.52
C ASN A 191 -1.56 -7.86 5.20
N GLU A 192 -0.93 -7.49 4.08
CA GLU A 192 -1.15 -8.16 2.81
C GLU A 192 -0.51 -9.56 2.87
N GLY A 193 -1.33 -10.61 2.73
CA GLY A 193 -0.88 -11.99 2.73
C GLY A 193 -0.12 -12.34 1.44
N PHE A 194 -0.67 -13.25 0.64
CA PHE A 194 -0.07 -13.62 -0.64
C PHE A 194 -0.43 -12.61 -1.73
N LEU A 195 0.58 -12.10 -2.44
CA LEU A 195 0.37 -11.39 -3.68
C LEU A 195 0.88 -12.27 -4.84
N GLY A 196 -0.05 -12.87 -5.56
CA GLY A 196 0.24 -13.61 -6.79
C GLY A 196 0.50 -12.62 -7.94
N ARG A 197 1.70 -12.66 -8.51
CA ARG A 197 1.99 -11.92 -9.75
C ARG A 197 2.45 -12.90 -10.82
N SER A 198 1.77 -12.88 -11.96
CA SER A 198 2.24 -13.57 -13.16
C SER A 198 3.09 -12.62 -13.98
N THR A 199 4.28 -13.06 -14.33
CA THR A 199 5.16 -12.36 -15.26
C THR A 199 5.69 -13.35 -16.27
N THR A 200 5.91 -12.88 -17.48
CA THR A 200 6.61 -13.64 -18.52
C THR A 200 8.05 -13.17 -18.57
N THR A 201 8.97 -14.10 -18.51
CA THR A 201 10.40 -13.80 -18.64
C THR A 201 11.10 -14.92 -19.40
N ASN A 202 12.17 -14.60 -20.11
CA ASN A 202 13.04 -15.57 -20.70
C ASN A 202 14.05 -16.03 -19.66
N ASP A 203 14.23 -17.34 -19.54
CA ASP A 203 15.30 -17.89 -18.71
C ASP A 203 16.57 -18.02 -19.53
N ALA A 204 17.31 -16.94 -19.64
CA ALA A 204 18.55 -16.87 -20.40
C ALA A 204 19.62 -17.87 -19.89
N LEU A 205 19.55 -18.28 -18.62
CA LEU A 205 20.47 -19.25 -18.06
C LEU A 205 20.13 -20.67 -18.54
N LEU A 206 18.85 -21.02 -18.55
CA LEU A 206 18.36 -22.32 -19.01
C LEU A 206 18.54 -22.44 -20.53
N GLU A 207 18.28 -21.40 -21.27
CA GLU A 207 18.54 -21.29 -22.71
C GLU A 207 20.02 -21.51 -23.02
N TYR A 208 20.93 -20.83 -22.32
CA TYR A 208 22.36 -21.03 -22.46
C TYR A 208 22.80 -22.46 -22.10
N ALA A 209 22.23 -23.05 -21.04
CA ALA A 209 22.60 -24.40 -20.57
C ALA A 209 22.07 -25.52 -21.45
N THR A 210 20.93 -25.36 -22.10
CA THR A 210 20.26 -26.38 -22.90
C THR A 210 20.38 -26.19 -24.41
N GLY A 211 20.74 -24.99 -24.87
CA GLY A 211 20.74 -24.59 -26.27
C GLY A 211 19.36 -24.57 -26.92
N ILE A 212 18.31 -24.60 -26.13
CA ILE A 212 16.90 -24.54 -26.59
C ILE A 212 16.38 -23.14 -26.30
N ASP A 213 15.87 -22.49 -27.35
CA ASP A 213 15.17 -21.23 -27.21
C ASP A 213 13.82 -21.45 -26.52
N TYR A 214 13.74 -21.00 -25.27
CA TYR A 214 12.52 -21.05 -24.47
C TYR A 214 11.86 -19.67 -24.56
N ASP A 215 11.02 -19.48 -25.55
CA ASP A 215 10.43 -18.20 -25.90
C ASP A 215 9.69 -17.48 -24.76
N THR A 216 9.13 -18.17 -23.79
CA THR A 216 8.51 -17.50 -22.62
C THR A 216 8.12 -18.48 -21.52
N TYR A 217 8.59 -18.24 -20.31
CA TYR A 217 8.07 -18.87 -19.10
C TYR A 217 7.11 -17.93 -18.37
N SER A 218 5.95 -18.44 -18.03
CA SER A 218 5.07 -17.79 -17.08
C SER A 218 5.54 -18.13 -15.66
N MET A 219 6.09 -17.17 -14.97
CA MET A 219 6.48 -17.33 -13.56
C MET A 219 5.44 -16.69 -12.67
N GLN A 220 4.99 -17.42 -11.66
CA GLN A 220 4.22 -16.86 -10.58
C GLN A 220 5.17 -16.49 -9.44
N ARG A 221 5.21 -15.21 -9.11
CA ARG A 221 5.89 -14.72 -7.92
C ARG A 221 4.90 -14.63 -6.80
N VAL A 222 5.13 -15.38 -5.74
CA VAL A 222 4.42 -15.24 -4.47
C VAL A 222 5.30 -14.37 -3.57
N THR A 223 4.81 -13.24 -3.14
CA THR A 223 5.40 -12.50 -2.04
C THR A 223 4.52 -12.80 -0.82
N GLU A 224 5.09 -13.51 0.15
CA GLU A 224 4.51 -13.51 1.50
C GLU A 224 4.66 -12.09 2.05
N GLY A 225 3.63 -11.64 2.77
CA GLY A 225 3.70 -10.38 3.50
C GLY A 225 4.99 -10.35 4.31
N ASN A 226 5.60 -9.19 4.37
CA ASN A 226 6.86 -9.02 5.09
C ASN A 226 6.62 -9.32 6.58
N PRO A 227 7.36 -10.27 7.20
CA PRO A 227 7.28 -10.49 8.63
C PRO A 227 7.79 -9.30 9.42
#